data_07962a2d00fd97707f430f88b7b2f8ae
#
_entry.id   07962a2d00fd97707f430f88b7b2f8ae
#
_cell.length_a   1.000
_cell.length_b   1.000
_cell.length_c   1.000
_cell.angle_alpha   90.00
_cell.angle_beta   90.00
_cell.angle_gamma   90.00
#
_symmetry.space_group_name_H-M   'P 1'
#
loop_
_entity.id
_entity.type
_entity.pdbx_description
1 polymer ?
#
loop_
_entity_poly.entity_id
_entity_poly.type
_entity_poly.pdbx_seq_one_letter_code
_entity_poly.pdbx_strand_id
1 'polypeptide(L)'
;SGLTLFDSFNHSLTTLSTGGFSTFNSSVSNLSQQSKLIINVFMYLAGISFILLLRTFKSRSLKEFYKSTEFKFYTSIVLMSSALFFAKTYSISTGIGESINDAFFTSLTLITTTGFTNLNYENWNINYRTYILGLMFLGGMAGSTAGGIKTIRVIALLKSVRNEIRKIFYPNAIFKIRMSKSILPEKMIESVQTFFILYVAIFVLGTFALSISINTFSDPISFEGILSAVASAMNNIGPGLSEVGPVENYYFLDSSSKIILSIL
;
A
#
# COMPACT_ATOMS: atom_id res chain seq x y z
N SER A 1 24.26 -9.87 8.31
CA SER A 1 23.44 -9.43 7.16
C SER A 1 24.24 -9.36 5.86
N GLY A 2 25.57 -9.25 5.93
CA GLY A 2 26.45 -9.06 4.76
C GLY A 2 26.34 -7.67 4.10
N LEU A 3 25.56 -6.76 4.68
CA LEU A 3 25.41 -5.38 4.23
C LEU A 3 26.54 -4.50 4.79
N THR A 4 26.97 -3.49 4.02
CA THR A 4 27.83 -2.43 4.52
C THR A 4 27.08 -1.55 5.53
N LEU A 5 27.82 -0.76 6.33
CA LEU A 5 27.18 0.22 7.22
C LEU A 5 26.33 1.23 6.45
N PHE A 6 26.80 1.67 5.28
CA PHE A 6 26.08 2.59 4.41
C PHE A 6 24.76 1.98 3.92
N ASP A 7 24.77 0.74 3.43
CA ASP A 7 23.57 0.06 2.96
C ASP A 7 22.57 -0.17 4.08
N SER A 8 23.07 -0.61 5.25
CA SER A 8 22.21 -0.87 6.43
C SER A 8 21.53 0.41 6.91
N PHE A 9 22.26 1.53 6.95
CA PHE A 9 21.73 2.83 7.34
C PHE A 9 20.65 3.31 6.37
N ASN A 10 20.95 3.28 5.06
CA ASN A 10 19.97 3.69 4.02
C ASN A 10 18.72 2.85 4.07
N HIS A 11 18.81 1.50 4.08
CA HIS A 11 17.66 0.63 4.15
C HIS A 11 16.83 0.82 5.45
N SER A 12 17.50 1.09 6.58
CA SER A 12 16.80 1.37 7.84
C SER A 12 15.96 2.65 7.75
N LEU A 13 16.53 3.73 7.22
CA LEU A 13 15.83 5.01 7.05
C LEU A 13 14.67 4.88 6.07
N THR A 14 14.91 4.26 4.90
CA THR A 14 13.89 4.12 3.85
C THR A 14 12.79 3.12 4.22
N THR A 15 13.06 2.15 5.11
CA THR A 15 12.05 1.27 5.68
C THR A 15 11.13 2.02 6.64
N LEU A 16 11.70 2.80 7.57
CA LEU A 16 10.91 3.53 8.58
C LEU A 16 10.12 4.70 7.98
N SER A 17 10.67 5.36 6.97
CA SER A 17 9.95 6.40 6.22
C SER A 17 8.96 5.85 5.20
N THR A 18 8.92 4.52 5.01
CA THR A 18 8.17 3.86 3.94
C THR A 18 8.51 4.41 2.54
N GLY A 19 9.79 4.75 2.32
CA GLY A 19 10.27 5.35 1.08
C GLY A 19 10.75 4.34 0.04
N GLY A 20 11.14 3.12 0.45
CA GLY A 20 11.49 2.01 -0.45
C GLY A 20 12.73 2.18 -1.31
N PHE A 21 13.51 3.21 -1.07
CA PHE A 21 14.76 3.43 -1.80
C PHE A 21 15.82 2.43 -1.36
N SER A 22 16.50 1.83 -2.33
CA SER A 22 17.59 0.88 -2.12
C SER A 22 18.87 1.37 -2.76
N THR A 23 20.00 0.99 -2.18
CA THR A 23 21.34 1.18 -2.76
C THR A 23 21.64 0.16 -3.87
N PHE A 24 20.77 -0.83 -4.04
CA PHE A 24 20.91 -1.89 -5.05
C PHE A 24 19.84 -1.77 -6.13
N ASN A 25 20.21 -1.97 -7.41
CA ASN A 25 19.26 -2.01 -8.52
C ASN A 25 18.23 -3.14 -8.37
N SER A 26 18.61 -4.24 -7.72
CA SER A 26 17.72 -5.37 -7.41
C SER A 26 16.83 -5.14 -6.17
N SER A 27 16.77 -3.90 -5.67
CA SER A 27 16.09 -3.57 -4.42
C SER A 27 16.57 -4.46 -3.27
N VAL A 28 15.70 -5.22 -2.62
CA VAL A 28 16.06 -6.11 -1.50
C VAL A 28 16.02 -7.59 -1.86
N SER A 29 15.87 -7.94 -3.15
CA SER A 29 15.73 -9.34 -3.58
C SER A 29 16.94 -10.20 -3.19
N ASN A 30 18.14 -9.65 -3.27
CA ASN A 30 19.40 -10.35 -2.97
C ASN A 30 19.79 -10.32 -1.48
N LEU A 31 18.99 -9.71 -0.61
CA LEU A 31 19.28 -9.69 0.82
C LEU A 31 18.99 -11.06 1.46
N SER A 32 19.71 -11.33 2.57
CA SER A 32 19.47 -12.53 3.36
C SER A 32 18.02 -12.57 3.91
N GLN A 33 17.47 -13.75 4.10
CA GLN A 33 16.12 -13.92 4.66
C GLN A 33 15.97 -13.27 6.05
N GLN A 34 17.04 -13.25 6.85
CA GLN A 34 17.05 -12.56 8.14
C GLN A 34 16.90 -11.04 7.97
N SER A 35 17.59 -10.43 6.99
CA SER A 35 17.46 -9.01 6.69
C SER A 35 16.07 -8.66 6.20
N LYS A 36 15.49 -9.47 5.30
CA LYS A 36 14.10 -9.32 4.84
C LYS A 36 13.10 -9.41 5.99
N LEU A 37 13.32 -10.34 6.94
CA LEU A 37 12.46 -10.46 8.12
C LEU A 37 12.49 -9.20 8.99
N ILE A 38 13.68 -8.63 9.20
CA ILE A 38 13.83 -7.36 9.95
C ILE A 38 13.09 -6.24 9.24
N ILE A 39 13.29 -6.10 7.92
CA ILE A 39 12.58 -5.10 7.10
C ILE A 39 11.07 -5.29 7.21
N ASN A 40 10.56 -6.53 7.13
CA ASN A 40 9.14 -6.84 7.30
C ASN A 40 8.56 -6.33 8.62
N VAL A 41 9.27 -6.60 9.73
CA VAL A 41 8.83 -6.13 11.07
C VAL A 41 8.74 -4.61 11.10
N PHE A 42 9.75 -3.91 10.58
CA PHE A 42 9.77 -2.45 10.61
C PHE A 42 8.82 -1.82 9.59
N MET A 43 8.59 -2.40 8.40
CA MET A 43 7.54 -1.97 7.48
C MET A 43 6.15 -2.08 8.14
N TYR A 44 5.87 -3.21 8.83
CA TYR A 44 4.61 -3.37 9.54
C TYR A 44 4.42 -2.30 10.61
N LEU A 45 5.45 -2.02 11.42
CA LEU A 45 5.42 -0.99 12.45
C LEU A 45 5.29 0.42 11.85
N ALA A 46 5.97 0.71 10.75
CA ALA A 46 5.88 1.99 10.04
C ALA A 46 4.47 2.27 9.49
N GLY A 47 3.73 1.22 9.12
CA GLY A 47 2.31 1.31 8.72
C GLY A 47 1.34 1.56 9.88
N ILE A 48 1.78 1.46 11.15
CA ILE A 48 0.93 1.71 12.32
C ILE A 48 0.96 3.20 12.70
N SER A 49 -0.14 3.71 13.22
CA SER A 49 -0.25 5.08 13.76
C SER A 49 0.77 5.33 14.88
N PHE A 50 1.62 6.36 14.74
CA PHE A 50 2.56 6.76 15.78
C PHE A 50 1.88 7.11 17.11
N ILE A 51 0.68 7.70 17.06
CA ILE A 51 -0.10 8.02 18.25
C ILE A 51 -0.49 6.72 19.00
N LEU A 52 -0.86 5.68 18.26
CA LEU A 52 -1.20 4.38 18.85
C LEU A 52 0.03 3.71 19.45
N LEU A 53 1.18 3.75 18.75
CA LEU A 53 2.45 3.24 19.27
C LEU A 53 2.86 3.96 20.55
N LEU A 54 2.82 5.29 20.59
CA LEU A 54 3.13 6.08 21.78
C LEU A 54 2.20 5.79 22.95
N ARG A 55 0.87 5.65 22.71
CA ARG A 55 -0.11 5.27 23.75
C ARG A 55 0.20 3.90 24.31
N THR A 56 0.50 2.92 23.46
CA THR A 56 0.85 1.56 23.87
C THR A 56 2.12 1.54 24.70
N PHE A 57 3.15 2.29 24.27
CA PHE A 57 4.41 2.42 25.01
C PHE A 57 4.20 3.08 26.38
N LYS A 58 3.43 4.20 26.43
CA LYS A 58 3.14 4.93 27.70
C LYS A 58 2.28 4.09 28.65
N SER A 59 1.29 3.37 28.15
CA SER A 59 0.41 2.53 28.97
C SER A 59 1.04 1.18 29.35
N ARG A 60 2.18 0.82 28.74
CA ARG A 60 2.82 -0.50 28.85
C ARG A 60 1.84 -1.67 28.64
N SER A 61 0.83 -1.47 27.80
CA SER A 61 -0.24 -2.45 27.58
C SER A 61 -0.62 -2.59 26.11
N LEU A 62 -0.52 -3.80 25.59
CA LEU A 62 -0.95 -4.14 24.24
C LEU A 62 -2.47 -4.05 24.02
N LYS A 63 -3.26 -3.84 25.11
CA LYS A 63 -4.71 -3.70 25.03
C LYS A 63 -5.16 -2.54 24.13
N GLU A 64 -4.32 -1.51 23.97
CA GLU A 64 -4.63 -0.35 23.11
C GLU A 64 -4.72 -0.75 21.63
N PHE A 65 -3.89 -1.68 21.16
CA PHE A 65 -4.00 -2.23 19.81
C PHE A 65 -5.33 -2.94 19.59
N TYR A 66 -5.71 -3.80 20.51
CA TYR A 66 -6.98 -4.55 20.42
C TYR A 66 -8.23 -3.67 20.52
N LYS A 67 -8.14 -2.49 21.13
CA LYS A 67 -9.25 -1.52 21.17
C LYS A 67 -9.38 -0.72 19.87
N SER A 68 -8.33 -0.61 19.08
CA SER A 68 -8.33 0.17 17.83
C SER A 68 -8.99 -0.60 16.69
N THR A 69 -10.10 -0.07 16.18
CA THR A 69 -10.76 -0.61 14.97
C THR A 69 -9.85 -0.53 13.75
N GLU A 70 -9.10 0.56 13.64
CA GLU A 70 -8.19 0.79 12.52
C GLU A 70 -7.04 -0.23 12.52
N PHE A 71 -6.43 -0.49 13.69
CA PHE A 71 -5.37 -1.49 13.81
C PHE A 71 -5.85 -2.90 13.44
N LYS A 72 -7.05 -3.29 13.90
CA LYS A 72 -7.63 -4.59 13.53
C LYS A 72 -7.84 -4.71 12.03
N PHE A 73 -8.34 -3.65 11.39
CA PHE A 73 -8.59 -3.63 9.95
C PHE A 73 -7.28 -3.70 9.17
N TYR A 74 -6.29 -2.86 9.52
CA TYR A 74 -4.96 -2.88 8.92
C TYR A 74 -4.31 -4.27 9.02
N THR A 75 -4.24 -4.83 10.22
CA THR A 75 -3.67 -6.17 10.45
C THR A 75 -4.44 -7.25 9.70
N SER A 76 -5.78 -7.17 9.66
CA SER A 76 -6.59 -8.14 8.91
C SER A 76 -6.30 -8.11 7.42
N ILE A 77 -6.14 -6.93 6.82
CA ILE A 77 -5.79 -6.82 5.39
C ILE A 77 -4.40 -7.40 5.15
N VAL A 78 -3.41 -7.07 5.98
CA VAL A 78 -2.04 -7.62 5.86
C VAL A 78 -2.08 -9.15 5.93
N LEU A 79 -2.77 -9.73 6.93
CA LEU A 79 -2.85 -11.18 7.09
C LEU A 79 -3.58 -11.87 5.94
N MET A 80 -4.71 -11.30 5.48
CA MET A 80 -5.47 -11.84 4.34
C MET A 80 -4.65 -11.80 3.06
N SER A 81 -3.98 -10.69 2.78
CA SER A 81 -3.12 -10.54 1.59
C SER A 81 -1.93 -11.48 1.66
N SER A 82 -1.29 -11.61 2.83
CA SER A 82 -0.18 -12.55 3.01
C SER A 82 -0.62 -14.00 2.83
N ALA A 83 -1.79 -14.38 3.33
CA ALA A 83 -2.34 -15.72 3.13
C ALA A 83 -2.63 -16.00 1.63
N LEU A 84 -3.14 -15.01 0.90
CA LEU A 84 -3.38 -15.13 -0.54
C LEU A 84 -2.05 -15.27 -1.31
N PHE A 85 -1.06 -14.43 -1.00
CA PHE A 85 0.24 -14.49 -1.67
C PHE A 85 1.04 -15.73 -1.28
N PHE A 86 0.82 -16.30 -0.08
CA PHE A 86 1.49 -17.52 0.35
C PHE A 86 1.28 -18.69 -0.63
N ALA A 87 0.07 -18.83 -1.18
CA ALA A 87 -0.21 -19.88 -2.17
C ALA A 87 0.69 -19.74 -3.41
N LYS A 88 1.08 -18.51 -3.79
CA LYS A 88 1.98 -18.27 -4.92
C LYS A 88 3.46 -18.36 -4.52
N THR A 89 3.85 -17.76 -3.40
CA THR A 89 5.25 -17.81 -2.94
C THR A 89 5.69 -19.22 -2.60
N TYR A 90 4.79 -20.08 -2.09
CA TYR A 90 5.08 -21.49 -1.82
C TYR A 90 5.55 -22.27 -3.07
N SER A 91 5.10 -21.89 -4.26
CA SER A 91 5.53 -22.50 -5.51
C SER A 91 6.87 -21.96 -6.04
N ILE A 92 7.40 -20.89 -5.45
CA ILE A 92 8.60 -20.18 -5.94
C ILE A 92 9.77 -20.31 -4.96
N SER A 93 9.50 -20.20 -3.66
CA SER A 93 10.52 -20.19 -2.60
C SER A 93 10.95 -21.62 -2.22
N THR A 94 12.16 -21.74 -1.69
CA THR A 94 12.81 -23.05 -1.41
C THR A 94 12.31 -23.72 -0.13
N GLY A 95 11.54 -23.02 0.71
CA GLY A 95 11.03 -23.54 1.98
C GLY A 95 9.83 -22.78 2.53
N ILE A 96 9.06 -23.43 3.42
CA ILE A 96 7.83 -22.85 4.02
C ILE A 96 8.11 -21.54 4.73
N GLY A 97 9.20 -21.46 5.52
CA GLY A 97 9.57 -20.24 6.25
C GLY A 97 9.91 -19.08 5.32
N GLU A 98 10.59 -19.36 4.23
CA GLU A 98 10.92 -18.40 3.18
C GLU A 98 9.65 -17.92 2.47
N SER A 99 8.78 -18.85 2.09
CA SER A 99 7.49 -18.54 1.46
C SER A 99 6.61 -17.64 2.32
N ILE A 100 6.54 -17.88 3.62
CA ILE A 100 5.81 -17.04 4.57
C ILE A 100 6.43 -15.64 4.62
N ASN A 101 7.77 -15.54 4.76
CA ASN A 101 8.46 -14.26 4.82
C ASN A 101 8.25 -13.43 3.55
N ASP A 102 8.35 -14.06 2.38
CA ASP A 102 8.15 -13.41 1.08
C ASP A 102 6.70 -12.98 0.85
N ALA A 103 5.72 -13.78 1.29
CA ALA A 103 4.31 -13.43 1.23
C ALA A 103 3.97 -12.20 2.11
N PHE A 104 4.51 -12.16 3.33
CA PHE A 104 4.40 -10.98 4.20
C PHE A 104 5.10 -9.79 3.60
N PHE A 105 6.28 -9.98 3.02
CA PHE A 105 7.04 -8.92 2.40
C PHE A 105 6.25 -8.24 1.28
N THR A 106 5.74 -9.04 0.33
CA THR A 106 4.95 -8.53 -0.79
C THR A 106 3.68 -7.83 -0.32
N SER A 107 3.00 -8.35 0.70
CA SER A 107 1.82 -7.71 1.27
C SER A 107 2.14 -6.39 1.95
N LEU A 108 3.18 -6.36 2.77
CA LEU A 108 3.56 -5.19 3.54
C LEU A 108 4.07 -4.07 2.64
N THR A 109 4.95 -4.37 1.68
CA THR A 109 5.53 -3.35 0.80
C THR A 109 4.46 -2.60 0.00
N LEU A 110 3.38 -3.29 -0.39
CA LEU A 110 2.24 -2.70 -1.10
C LEU A 110 1.33 -1.89 -0.17
N ILE A 111 0.89 -2.49 0.96
CA ILE A 111 -0.08 -1.88 1.88
C ILE A 111 0.54 -0.70 2.65
N THR A 112 1.82 -0.77 3.00
CA THR A 112 2.52 0.35 3.64
C THR A 112 3.07 1.35 2.63
N THR A 113 2.87 1.08 1.34
CA THR A 113 3.39 1.91 0.24
C THR A 113 4.91 2.13 0.32
N THR A 114 5.65 1.14 0.85
CA THR A 114 7.10 1.23 0.96
C THR A 114 7.78 1.05 -0.39
N GLY A 115 7.29 0.12 -1.24
CA GLY A 115 7.80 -0.06 -2.60
C GLY A 115 9.08 -0.87 -2.74
N PHE A 116 9.60 -1.49 -1.68
CA PHE A 116 10.68 -2.47 -1.83
C PHE A 116 10.22 -3.69 -2.63
N THR A 117 11.11 -4.23 -3.45
CA THR A 117 10.84 -5.43 -4.25
C THR A 117 11.74 -6.58 -3.80
N ASN A 118 11.11 -7.71 -3.45
CA ASN A 118 11.81 -8.95 -3.09
C ASN A 118 11.58 -10.06 -4.12
N LEU A 119 10.45 -10.03 -4.82
CA LEU A 119 10.06 -10.98 -5.85
C LEU A 119 9.58 -10.25 -7.09
N ASN A 120 9.82 -10.88 -8.25
CA ASN A 120 9.22 -10.42 -9.49
C ASN A 120 7.79 -10.98 -9.61
N TYR A 121 6.79 -10.15 -9.30
CA TYR A 121 5.38 -10.49 -9.43
C TYR A 121 4.79 -10.26 -10.83
N GLU A 122 5.58 -9.80 -11.81
CA GLU A 122 5.19 -9.71 -13.22
C GLU A 122 4.75 -11.06 -13.77
N ASN A 123 5.49 -12.13 -13.40
CA ASN A 123 5.23 -13.48 -13.84
C ASN A 123 4.07 -14.17 -13.09
N TRP A 124 3.34 -13.44 -12.24
CA TRP A 124 2.20 -13.99 -11.53
C TRP A 124 0.95 -13.94 -12.41
N ASN A 125 0.01 -14.85 -12.13
CA ASN A 125 -1.25 -14.91 -12.86
C ASN A 125 -2.02 -13.58 -12.74
N ILE A 126 -2.83 -13.26 -13.75
CA ILE A 126 -3.62 -12.03 -13.82
C ILE A 126 -4.44 -11.75 -12.54
N ASN A 127 -4.96 -12.78 -11.88
CA ASN A 127 -5.70 -12.63 -10.63
C ASN A 127 -4.88 -11.99 -9.52
N TYR A 128 -3.61 -12.40 -9.36
CA TYR A 128 -2.70 -11.81 -8.36
C TYR A 128 -2.31 -10.38 -8.73
N ARG A 129 -2.03 -10.12 -10.01
CA ARG A 129 -1.68 -8.78 -10.50
C ARG A 129 -2.85 -7.81 -10.32
N THR A 130 -4.07 -8.22 -10.65
CA THR A 130 -5.28 -7.42 -10.38
C THR A 130 -5.46 -7.15 -8.88
N TYR A 131 -5.19 -8.14 -8.03
CA TYR A 131 -5.25 -7.96 -6.57
C TYR A 131 -4.18 -6.99 -6.07
N ILE A 132 -2.94 -7.08 -6.60
CA ILE A 132 -1.85 -6.14 -6.31
C ILE A 132 -2.27 -4.73 -6.68
N LEU A 133 -2.83 -4.50 -7.88
CA LEU A 133 -3.35 -3.20 -8.29
C LEU A 133 -4.40 -2.67 -7.29
N GLY A 134 -5.30 -3.53 -6.83
CA GLY A 134 -6.27 -3.16 -5.79
C GLY A 134 -5.63 -2.78 -4.46
N LEU A 135 -4.57 -3.49 -4.04
CA LEU A 135 -3.83 -3.19 -2.81
C LEU A 135 -3.06 -1.87 -2.90
N MET A 136 -2.59 -1.47 -4.09
CA MET A 136 -1.86 -0.23 -4.29
C MET A 136 -2.66 1.02 -3.89
N PHE A 137 -3.99 0.96 -3.89
CA PHE A 137 -4.85 2.06 -3.42
C PHE A 137 -4.95 2.14 -1.90
N LEU A 138 -4.64 1.06 -1.20
CA LEU A 138 -4.70 1.03 0.26
C LEU A 138 -3.42 1.58 0.86
N GLY A 139 -3.57 2.34 1.93
CA GLY A 139 -2.45 2.84 2.72
C GLY A 139 -2.46 2.30 4.14
N GLY A 140 -1.42 2.60 4.91
CA GLY A 140 -1.36 2.29 6.33
C GLY A 140 -2.37 3.09 7.17
N MET A 141 -2.21 3.02 8.49
CA MET A 141 -3.06 3.74 9.44
C MET A 141 -2.88 5.25 9.37
N ALA A 142 -3.87 6.01 9.78
CA ALA A 142 -3.75 7.47 9.90
C ALA A 142 -2.68 7.83 10.94
N GLY A 143 -1.77 8.73 10.56
CA GLY A 143 -0.62 9.10 11.39
C GLY A 143 0.49 8.03 11.38
N SER A 144 0.57 7.21 10.33
CA SER A 144 1.73 6.41 9.92
C SER A 144 2.50 7.11 8.81
N THR A 145 3.70 6.63 8.46
CA THR A 145 4.49 7.14 7.33
C THR A 145 3.94 6.70 5.97
N ALA A 146 3.14 5.64 5.91
CA ALA A 146 2.59 5.10 4.66
C ALA A 146 1.83 6.15 3.84
N GLY A 147 1.90 6.07 2.52
CA GLY A 147 1.08 6.83 1.57
C GLY A 147 -0.34 6.27 1.42
N GLY A 148 -0.93 6.44 0.25
CA GLY A 148 -2.22 5.85 -0.13
C GLY A 148 -3.44 6.34 0.65
N ILE A 149 -4.58 5.69 0.39
CA ILE A 149 -5.82 5.96 1.13
C ILE A 149 -5.72 5.33 2.51
N LYS A 150 -5.62 6.18 3.54
CA LYS A 150 -5.49 5.72 4.93
C LYS A 150 -6.63 4.78 5.33
N THR A 151 -6.29 3.73 6.07
CA THR A 151 -7.25 2.69 6.52
C THR A 151 -8.46 3.26 7.25
N ILE A 152 -8.31 4.35 7.99
CA ILE A 152 -9.44 5.03 8.66
C ILE A 152 -10.49 5.55 7.66
N ARG A 153 -10.05 6.10 6.52
CA ARG A 153 -10.95 6.59 5.47
C ARG A 153 -11.68 5.44 4.80
N VAL A 154 -10.98 4.35 4.51
CA VAL A 154 -11.58 3.14 3.93
C VAL A 154 -12.65 2.56 4.85
N ILE A 155 -12.38 2.45 6.16
CA ILE A 155 -13.37 1.98 7.15
C ILE A 155 -14.58 2.92 7.19
N ALA A 156 -14.36 4.25 7.16
CA ALA A 156 -15.45 5.23 7.18
C ALA A 156 -16.34 5.09 5.94
N LEU A 157 -15.76 4.95 4.76
CA LEU A 157 -16.49 4.71 3.49
C LEU A 157 -17.29 3.43 3.53
N LEU A 158 -16.68 2.29 3.91
CA LEU A 158 -17.38 1.00 3.98
C LEU A 158 -18.54 1.04 4.96
N LYS A 159 -18.39 1.71 6.11
CA LYS A 159 -19.48 1.87 7.08
C LYS A 159 -20.56 2.83 6.57
N SER A 160 -20.18 3.89 5.84
CA SER A 160 -21.14 4.80 5.20
C SER A 160 -22.00 4.06 4.18
N VAL A 161 -21.40 3.33 3.26
CA VAL A 161 -22.09 2.51 2.27
C VAL A 161 -23.04 1.51 2.95
N ARG A 162 -22.55 0.80 3.99
CA ARG A 162 -23.39 -0.12 4.76
C ARG A 162 -24.60 0.58 5.40
N ASN A 163 -24.44 1.80 5.89
CA ASN A 163 -25.53 2.54 6.49
C ASN A 163 -26.54 3.02 5.43
N GLU A 164 -26.07 3.45 4.27
CA GLU A 164 -26.98 3.81 3.15
C GLU A 164 -27.81 2.60 2.68
N ILE A 165 -27.19 1.44 2.54
CA ILE A 165 -27.92 0.20 2.24
C ILE A 165 -28.97 -0.11 3.32
N ARG A 166 -28.64 0.08 4.60
CA ARG A 166 -29.59 -0.13 5.70
C ARG A 166 -30.75 0.86 5.70
N LYS A 167 -30.54 2.11 5.28
CA LYS A 167 -31.59 3.12 5.17
C LYS A 167 -32.64 2.74 4.13
N ILE A 168 -32.29 1.97 3.11
CA ILE A 168 -33.25 1.45 2.12
C ILE A 168 -34.31 0.58 2.82
N PHE A 169 -33.89 -0.22 3.79
CA PHE A 169 -34.80 -1.12 4.54
C PHE A 169 -35.46 -0.44 5.75
N TYR A 170 -34.80 0.57 6.33
CA TYR A 170 -35.24 1.27 7.53
C TYR A 170 -35.08 2.79 7.35
N PRO A 171 -35.94 3.45 6.53
CA PRO A 171 -35.76 4.85 6.12
C PRO A 171 -35.79 5.85 7.26
N ASN A 172 -36.54 5.56 8.33
CA ASN A 172 -36.67 6.43 9.50
C ASN A 172 -35.61 6.18 10.60
N ALA A 173 -34.67 5.22 10.37
CA ALA A 173 -33.67 4.89 11.38
C ALA A 173 -32.42 5.80 11.24
N ILE A 174 -31.90 6.29 12.35
CA ILE A 174 -30.66 7.08 12.40
C ILE A 174 -29.50 6.15 12.66
N PHE A 175 -28.63 5.97 11.65
CA PHE A 175 -27.42 5.16 11.73
C PHE A 175 -26.19 6.01 11.96
N LYS A 176 -25.56 5.88 13.14
CA LYS A 176 -24.32 6.58 13.48
C LYS A 176 -23.12 5.68 13.21
N ILE A 177 -22.07 6.23 12.57
CA ILE A 177 -20.82 5.52 12.32
C ILE A 177 -19.95 5.61 13.57
N ARG A 178 -19.60 4.45 14.14
CA ARG A 178 -18.71 4.35 15.30
C ARG A 178 -17.35 3.81 14.88
N MET A 179 -16.28 4.48 15.40
CA MET A 179 -14.90 4.04 15.25
C MET A 179 -14.30 3.88 16.66
N SER A 180 -13.89 2.66 17.00
CA SER A 180 -13.45 2.31 18.35
C SER A 180 -14.52 2.69 19.40
N LYS A 181 -14.28 3.73 20.20
CA LYS A 181 -15.24 4.21 21.22
C LYS A 181 -15.95 5.52 20.85
N SER A 182 -15.60 6.16 19.74
CA SER A 182 -16.14 7.47 19.32
C SER A 182 -17.12 7.34 18.17
N ILE A 183 -18.10 8.24 18.13
CA ILE A 183 -18.98 8.44 16.98
C ILE A 183 -18.29 9.43 16.05
N LEU A 184 -18.20 9.11 14.76
CA LEU A 184 -17.66 10.02 13.76
C LEU A 184 -18.69 11.13 13.49
N PRO A 185 -18.27 12.42 13.52
CA PRO A 185 -19.11 13.53 13.09
C PRO A 185 -19.50 13.40 11.60
N GLU A 186 -20.70 13.85 11.23
CA GLU A 186 -21.17 13.81 9.84
C GLU A 186 -20.24 14.57 8.89
N LYS A 187 -19.77 15.75 9.30
CA LYS A 187 -18.78 16.55 8.53
C LYS A 187 -17.50 15.77 8.19
N MET A 188 -17.06 14.87 9.07
CA MET A 188 -15.88 14.04 8.80
C MET A 188 -16.19 12.97 7.73
N ILE A 189 -17.41 12.43 7.74
CA ILE A 189 -17.86 11.45 6.75
C ILE A 189 -17.98 12.11 5.38
N GLU A 190 -18.60 13.30 5.30
CA GLU A 190 -18.70 14.10 4.08
C GLU A 190 -17.32 14.44 3.52
N SER A 191 -16.38 14.88 4.38
CA SER A 191 -15.00 15.16 3.98
C SER A 191 -14.29 13.92 3.40
N VAL A 192 -14.52 12.74 3.97
CA VAL A 192 -13.94 11.47 3.45
C VAL A 192 -14.56 11.10 2.11
N GLN A 193 -15.86 11.31 1.92
CA GLN A 193 -16.55 11.05 0.65
C GLN A 193 -16.05 12.02 -0.44
N THR A 194 -15.96 13.31 -0.14
CA THR A 194 -15.41 14.32 -1.05
C THR A 194 -13.97 14.00 -1.45
N PHE A 195 -13.13 13.63 -0.47
CA PHE A 195 -11.76 13.21 -0.73
C PHE A 195 -11.73 12.02 -1.70
N PHE A 196 -12.58 11.02 -1.50
CA PHE A 196 -12.61 9.83 -2.34
C PHE A 196 -13.03 10.16 -3.78
N ILE A 197 -14.03 11.03 -3.96
CA ILE A 197 -14.46 11.48 -5.29
C ILE A 197 -13.32 12.20 -6.01
N LEU A 198 -12.64 13.14 -5.33
CA LEU A 198 -11.50 13.86 -5.89
C LEU A 198 -10.33 12.90 -6.20
N TYR A 199 -10.07 11.96 -5.33
CA TYR A 199 -9.02 10.96 -5.53
C TYR A 199 -9.27 10.13 -6.79
N VAL A 200 -10.49 9.62 -6.99
CA VAL A 200 -10.88 8.89 -8.20
C VAL A 200 -10.81 9.78 -9.44
N ALA A 201 -11.25 11.03 -9.33
CA ALA A 201 -11.16 11.98 -10.44
C ALA A 201 -9.70 12.25 -10.87
N ILE A 202 -8.80 12.46 -9.90
CA ILE A 202 -7.36 12.66 -10.18
C ILE A 202 -6.76 11.39 -10.79
N PHE A 203 -7.12 10.20 -10.30
CA PHE A 203 -6.67 8.93 -10.86
C PHE A 203 -7.07 8.77 -12.33
N VAL A 204 -8.34 9.04 -12.66
CA VAL A 204 -8.85 8.95 -14.03
C VAL A 204 -8.19 9.99 -14.93
N LEU A 205 -8.09 11.25 -14.49
CA LEU A 205 -7.45 12.32 -15.25
C LEU A 205 -5.95 12.08 -15.45
N GLY A 206 -5.25 11.61 -14.42
CA GLY A 206 -3.84 11.24 -14.49
C GLY A 206 -3.59 10.08 -15.45
N THR A 207 -4.44 9.05 -15.40
CA THR A 207 -4.37 7.92 -16.35
C THR A 207 -4.57 8.38 -17.80
N PHE A 208 -5.55 9.25 -18.03
CA PHE A 208 -5.83 9.80 -19.36
C PHE A 208 -4.67 10.67 -19.85
N ALA A 209 -4.17 11.58 -19.02
CA ALA A 209 -3.05 12.44 -19.35
C ALA A 209 -1.77 11.64 -19.67
N LEU A 210 -1.47 10.63 -18.84
CA LEU A 210 -0.32 9.75 -19.08
C LEU A 210 -0.49 8.94 -20.36
N SER A 211 -1.67 8.41 -20.65
CA SER A 211 -1.97 7.68 -21.88
C SER A 211 -1.74 8.52 -23.14
N ILE A 212 -2.15 9.78 -23.12
CA ILE A 212 -1.90 10.71 -24.25
C ILE A 212 -0.40 10.97 -24.42
N SER A 213 0.31 11.24 -23.32
CA SER A 213 1.74 11.54 -23.36
C SER A 213 2.55 10.37 -23.92
N ILE A 214 2.29 9.14 -23.44
CA ILE A 214 2.98 7.93 -23.88
C ILE A 214 2.74 7.67 -25.37
N ASN A 215 1.50 7.71 -25.85
CA ASN A 215 1.18 7.48 -27.26
C ASN A 215 1.81 8.50 -28.21
N THR A 216 2.18 9.68 -27.69
CA THR A 216 2.74 10.77 -28.50
C THR A 216 4.28 10.75 -28.52
N PHE A 217 4.91 10.36 -27.39
CA PHE A 217 6.34 10.64 -27.18
C PHE A 217 7.17 9.44 -26.69
N SER A 218 6.55 8.30 -26.33
CA SER A 218 7.25 7.16 -25.75
C SER A 218 6.91 5.86 -26.47
N ASP A 219 7.63 4.79 -26.12
CA ASP A 219 7.27 3.44 -26.53
C ASP A 219 5.92 3.04 -25.94
N PRO A 220 5.12 2.23 -26.64
CA PRO A 220 3.80 1.83 -26.19
C PRO A 220 3.88 1.03 -24.90
N ILE A 221 3.09 1.44 -23.90
CA ILE A 221 2.91 0.76 -22.61
C ILE A 221 1.53 0.11 -22.59
N SER A 222 1.44 -1.05 -21.94
CA SER A 222 0.18 -1.73 -21.73
C SER A 222 -0.78 -0.89 -20.88
N PHE A 223 -2.08 -1.09 -21.04
CA PHE A 223 -3.08 -0.43 -20.21
C PHE A 223 -2.88 -0.68 -18.71
N GLU A 224 -2.45 -1.90 -18.36
CA GLU A 224 -2.10 -2.26 -16.98
C GLU A 224 -0.89 -1.46 -16.47
N GLY A 225 0.13 -1.26 -17.32
CA GLY A 225 1.29 -0.44 -16.99
C GLY A 225 0.89 1.01 -16.70
N ILE A 226 0.04 1.61 -17.54
CA ILE A 226 -0.45 2.99 -17.33
C ILE A 226 -1.23 3.10 -16.02
N LEU A 227 -2.21 2.21 -15.77
CA LEU A 227 -3.01 2.24 -14.55
C LEU A 227 -2.16 2.10 -13.29
N SER A 228 -1.21 1.15 -13.32
CA SER A 228 -0.36 0.88 -12.17
C SER A 228 0.69 1.97 -11.94
N ALA A 229 1.21 2.60 -13.01
CA ALA A 229 2.11 3.74 -12.90
C ALA A 229 1.44 4.92 -12.19
N VAL A 230 0.21 5.27 -12.59
CA VAL A 230 -0.58 6.33 -11.95
C VAL A 230 -0.94 5.96 -10.51
N ALA A 231 -1.40 4.72 -10.27
CA ALA A 231 -1.69 4.24 -8.91
C ALA A 231 -0.44 4.30 -8.02
N SER A 232 0.71 3.90 -8.54
CA SER A 232 1.99 3.93 -7.83
C SER A 232 2.42 5.36 -7.50
N ALA A 233 2.34 6.28 -8.46
CA ALA A 233 2.69 7.70 -8.27
C ALA A 233 1.79 8.36 -7.23
N MET A 234 0.47 8.26 -7.37
CA MET A 234 -0.51 8.86 -6.42
C MET A 234 -0.38 8.33 -4.99
N ASN A 235 0.08 7.10 -4.83
CA ASN A 235 0.19 6.47 -3.51
C ASN A 235 1.63 6.41 -2.99
N ASN A 236 2.60 6.93 -3.74
CA ASN A 236 4.03 6.93 -3.40
C ASN A 236 4.58 5.52 -3.13
N ILE A 237 4.27 4.54 -4.01
CA ILE A 237 4.72 3.16 -3.85
C ILE A 237 6.08 2.94 -4.53
N GLY A 238 6.23 3.40 -5.76
CA GLY A 238 7.41 3.24 -6.62
C GLY A 238 7.16 2.26 -7.77
N PRO A 239 7.23 0.94 -7.55
CA PRO A 239 6.98 -0.02 -8.63
C PRO A 239 5.50 -0.06 -9.02
N GLY A 240 5.26 -0.29 -10.33
CA GLY A 240 3.94 -0.58 -10.88
C GLY A 240 3.81 -2.05 -11.28
N LEU A 241 3.15 -2.28 -12.41
CA LEU A 241 2.95 -3.58 -13.06
C LEU A 241 3.35 -3.46 -14.54
N SER A 242 3.58 -4.58 -15.18
CA SER A 242 3.97 -4.66 -16.60
C SER A 242 5.29 -3.91 -16.84
N GLU A 243 5.37 -3.02 -17.81
CA GLU A 243 6.58 -2.30 -18.23
C GLU A 243 7.18 -1.39 -17.13
N VAL A 244 6.42 -1.12 -16.07
CA VAL A 244 6.86 -0.34 -14.89
C VAL A 244 6.86 -1.20 -13.62
N GLY A 245 7.02 -2.50 -13.78
CA GLY A 245 6.98 -3.50 -12.73
C GLY A 245 8.16 -3.46 -11.75
N PRO A 246 8.22 -4.44 -10.83
CA PRO A 246 9.16 -4.46 -9.70
C PRO A 246 10.63 -4.62 -10.09
N VAL A 247 10.93 -5.10 -11.29
CA VAL A 247 12.29 -5.26 -11.82
C VAL A 247 12.59 -4.31 -12.96
N GLU A 248 11.60 -3.52 -13.37
CA GLU A 248 11.69 -2.52 -14.42
C GLU A 248 11.90 -1.13 -13.83
N ASN A 249 11.95 -0.12 -14.68
CA ASN A 249 12.13 1.28 -14.27
C ASN A 249 11.41 2.24 -15.21
N TYR A 250 11.29 3.49 -14.79
CA TYR A 250 10.62 4.55 -15.55
C TYR A 250 11.56 5.31 -16.51
N TYR A 251 12.76 4.79 -16.78
CA TYR A 251 13.77 5.50 -17.59
C TYR A 251 13.31 5.73 -19.02
N PHE A 252 12.64 4.76 -19.62
CA PHE A 252 12.16 4.79 -21.02
C PHE A 252 11.05 5.82 -21.27
N LEU A 253 10.40 6.33 -20.20
CA LEU A 253 9.39 7.37 -20.35
C LEU A 253 10.02 8.69 -20.78
N ASP A 254 9.29 9.42 -21.61
CA ASP A 254 9.62 10.80 -21.98
C ASP A 254 9.51 11.78 -20.79
N SER A 255 10.05 12.99 -20.99
CA SER A 255 10.05 14.02 -19.94
C SER A 255 8.63 14.45 -19.53
N SER A 256 7.69 14.51 -20.47
CA SER A 256 6.30 14.91 -20.20
C SER A 256 5.61 13.89 -19.30
N SER A 257 5.76 12.60 -19.58
CA SER A 257 5.21 11.50 -18.77
C SER A 257 5.81 11.50 -17.36
N LYS A 258 7.11 11.74 -17.22
CA LYS A 258 7.77 11.86 -15.91
C LYS A 258 7.26 13.05 -15.12
N ILE A 259 7.01 14.19 -15.76
CA ILE A 259 6.42 15.37 -15.09
C ILE A 259 5.00 15.06 -14.62
N ILE A 260 4.16 14.42 -15.45
CA ILE A 260 2.80 14.03 -15.06
C ILE A 260 2.85 13.16 -13.81
N LEU A 261 3.69 12.10 -13.81
CA LEU A 261 3.83 11.20 -12.66
C LEU A 261 4.39 11.89 -11.41
N SER A 262 5.22 12.92 -11.57
CA SER A 262 5.78 13.66 -10.43
C SER A 262 4.81 14.66 -9.79
N ILE A 263 3.75 15.06 -10.52
CA ILE A 263 2.69 15.96 -10.02
C ILE A 263 1.60 15.16 -9.29
N LEU A 264 1.40 13.91 -9.67
CA LEU A 264 0.43 13.01 -9.06
C LEU A 264 0.85 12.57 -7.67
#